data_c117f4a104b7576c9f8345a3cfa6131d
#
_entry.id   c117f4a104b7576c9f8345a3cfa6131d
#
_cell.length_a   1.000
_cell.length_b   1.000
_cell.length_c   1.000
_cell.angle_alpha   90.00
_cell.angle_beta   90.00
_cell.angle_gamma   90.00
#
_symmetry.space_group_name_H-M   'P 1'
#
loop_
_entity.id
_entity.type
_entity.pdbx_description
1 polymer ?
#
loop_
_entity_poly.entity_id
_entity_poly.type
_entity_poly.pdbx_seq_one_letter_code
_entity_poly.pdbx_strand_id
1 'polypeptide(L)'
;MSLWNTSHTIGSGSLGLIALLGVGLFADWGIEQTWRANFIVPSVFALAIAGFCWWALRDTPESCGLPSVADWRNDHSGVKTKEKVGEKVPFKTQLVDYVLKNKWVWMIALANAFVYMVRYGIGDWCPTYLQESGIMDKAECKVAFSIHNYVGALGTIACGWISAKFFKGKCAPPTIIFMVLVTIGTLIYWQMPMLAELTGIAAKTWAYVALIVIGFCIYGPVALVTIQALNLVPKNAAGTAAGFVGLSGYLIGDSLLSKIIVGGIADKSWDMANLTMVIGAALGILLCVMTLRSEKA
;
A
#
# COMPACT_ATOMS: atom_id res chain seq x y z
N MET A 1 -2.44 -13.67 4.31
CA MET A 1 -2.23 -12.56 3.36
C MET A 1 -1.83 -11.27 4.06
N SER A 2 -2.60 -10.74 5.02
CA SER A 2 -2.27 -9.45 5.69
C SER A 2 -0.90 -9.47 6.37
N LEU A 3 -0.56 -10.52 7.10
CA LEU A 3 0.75 -10.64 7.75
C LEU A 3 1.91 -10.63 6.74
N TRP A 4 1.77 -11.31 5.61
CA TRP A 4 2.79 -11.29 4.56
C TRP A 4 2.97 -9.91 3.93
N ASN A 5 1.86 -9.20 3.72
CA ASN A 5 1.89 -7.86 3.13
C ASN A 5 2.58 -6.82 4.03
N THR A 6 2.71 -7.08 5.36
CA THR A 6 3.44 -6.18 6.28
C THR A 6 4.94 -6.11 5.99
N SER A 7 5.53 -7.12 5.33
CA SER A 7 6.93 -7.12 4.96
C SER A 7 7.29 -5.92 4.07
N HIS A 8 6.40 -5.54 3.16
CA HIS A 8 6.58 -4.39 2.28
C HIS A 8 6.60 -3.07 3.09
N THR A 9 5.68 -2.90 4.03
CA THR A 9 5.59 -1.66 4.83
C THR A 9 6.75 -1.55 5.83
N ILE A 10 7.16 -2.66 6.44
CA ILE A 10 8.35 -2.71 7.31
C ILE A 10 9.61 -2.37 6.51
N GLY A 11 9.78 -2.95 5.32
CA GLY A 11 10.91 -2.65 4.44
C GLY A 11 10.95 -1.17 4.05
N SER A 12 9.83 -0.60 3.63
CA SER A 12 9.73 0.83 3.28
C SER A 12 10.02 1.73 4.48
N GLY A 13 9.50 1.41 5.68
CA GLY A 13 9.76 2.16 6.90
C GLY A 13 11.23 2.10 7.32
N SER A 14 11.88 0.94 7.15
CA SER A 14 13.29 0.77 7.47
C SER A 14 14.22 1.52 6.52
N LEU A 15 13.82 1.72 5.27
CA LEU A 15 14.62 2.40 4.26
C LEU A 15 15.03 3.81 4.70
N GLY A 16 14.09 4.60 5.24
CA GLY A 16 14.36 5.95 5.74
C GLY A 16 15.38 5.98 6.88
N LEU A 17 15.27 5.04 7.82
CA LEU A 17 16.19 4.92 8.96
C LEU A 17 17.58 4.44 8.53
N ILE A 18 17.66 3.45 7.63
CA ILE A 18 18.94 2.97 7.07
C ILE A 18 19.64 4.09 6.30
N ALA A 19 18.89 4.90 5.55
CA ALA A 19 19.43 6.06 4.86
C ALA A 19 19.96 7.13 5.83
N LEU A 20 19.28 7.37 6.96
CA LEU A 20 19.77 8.28 8.02
C LEU A 20 21.07 7.79 8.64
N LEU A 21 21.14 6.51 9.01
CA LEU A 21 22.36 5.89 9.52
C LEU A 21 23.51 6.03 8.51
N GLY A 22 23.22 5.80 7.23
CA GLY A 22 24.21 5.93 6.17
C GLY A 22 24.75 7.35 6.03
N VAL A 23 23.90 8.36 6.11
CA VAL A 23 24.31 9.78 6.08
C VAL A 23 25.21 10.10 7.27
N GLY A 24 24.88 9.63 8.48
CA GLY A 24 25.71 9.79 9.66
C GLY A 24 27.10 9.15 9.49
N LEU A 25 27.17 7.88 9.07
CA LEU A 25 28.43 7.18 8.83
C LEU A 25 29.32 7.90 7.79
N PHE A 26 28.74 8.41 6.70
CA PHE A 26 29.50 9.13 5.68
C PHE A 26 30.04 10.45 6.20
N ALA A 27 29.25 11.16 7.02
CA ALA A 27 29.71 12.39 7.69
C ALA A 27 30.86 12.10 8.65
N ASP A 28 30.77 11.06 9.48
CA ASP A 28 31.82 10.64 10.41
C ASP A 28 33.12 10.22 9.70
N TRP A 29 33.02 9.67 8.48
CA TRP A 29 34.17 9.31 7.65
C TRP A 29 34.72 10.47 6.83
N GLY A 30 34.19 11.68 7.00
CA GLY A 30 34.63 12.87 6.28
C GLY A 30 34.28 12.89 4.79
N ILE A 31 33.26 12.11 4.37
CA ILE A 31 32.83 12.06 2.98
C ILE A 31 31.87 13.23 2.73
N GLU A 32 32.29 14.23 1.95
CA GLU A 32 31.48 15.42 1.65
C GLU A 32 30.16 15.11 0.96
N GLN A 33 30.13 14.09 0.11
CA GLN A 33 28.94 13.72 -0.69
C GLN A 33 28.00 12.76 0.09
N THR A 34 27.55 13.20 1.25
CA THR A 34 26.68 12.40 2.14
C THR A 34 25.37 11.95 1.50
N TRP A 35 24.88 12.65 0.47
CA TRP A 35 23.66 12.26 -0.25
C TRP A 35 23.76 10.88 -0.92
N ARG A 36 24.99 10.44 -1.30
CA ARG A 36 25.23 9.11 -1.89
C ARG A 36 24.92 7.99 -0.91
N ALA A 37 25.06 8.25 0.38
CA ALA A 37 24.75 7.29 1.42
C ALA A 37 23.28 6.84 1.38
N ASN A 38 22.35 7.72 0.95
CA ASN A 38 20.93 7.37 0.81
C ASN A 38 20.68 6.24 -0.21
N PHE A 39 21.60 6.00 -1.12
CA PHE A 39 21.50 4.94 -2.13
C PHE A 39 22.44 3.78 -1.83
N ILE A 40 23.70 4.05 -1.48
CA ILE A 40 24.73 3.01 -1.27
C ILE A 40 24.37 2.12 -0.08
N VAL A 41 24.06 2.72 1.08
CA VAL A 41 23.86 1.95 2.31
C VAL A 41 22.61 1.07 2.23
N PRO A 42 21.43 1.56 1.81
CA PRO A 42 20.26 0.70 1.60
C PRO A 42 20.50 -0.39 0.57
N SER A 43 21.27 -0.13 -0.50
CA SER A 43 21.59 -1.13 -1.52
C SER A 43 22.44 -2.27 -0.97
N VAL A 44 23.43 -1.96 -0.11
CA VAL A 44 24.26 -2.97 0.58
C VAL A 44 23.39 -3.86 1.49
N PHE A 45 22.47 -3.25 2.26
CA PHE A 45 21.49 -4.00 3.06
C PHE A 45 20.60 -4.89 2.20
N ALA A 46 20.10 -4.38 1.07
CA ALA A 46 19.27 -5.16 0.16
C ALA A 46 20.03 -6.36 -0.42
N LEU A 47 21.30 -6.20 -0.80
CA LEU A 47 22.15 -7.29 -1.29
C LEU A 47 22.40 -8.34 -0.20
N ALA A 48 22.67 -7.92 1.05
CA ALA A 48 22.84 -8.83 2.18
C ALA A 48 21.55 -9.65 2.43
N ILE A 49 20.37 -9.00 2.41
CA ILE A 49 19.09 -9.67 2.56
C ILE A 49 18.83 -10.61 1.38
N ALA A 50 19.15 -10.22 0.15
CA ALA A 50 19.01 -11.09 -1.02
C ALA A 50 19.87 -12.35 -0.89
N GLY A 51 21.12 -12.23 -0.44
CA GLY A 51 21.99 -13.36 -0.14
C GLY A 51 21.42 -14.28 0.95
N PHE A 52 20.89 -13.70 2.03
CA PHE A 52 20.21 -14.46 3.07
C PHE A 52 18.96 -15.18 2.54
N CYS A 53 18.14 -14.51 1.73
CA CYS A 53 16.96 -15.13 1.11
C CYS A 53 17.36 -16.29 0.19
N TRP A 54 18.39 -16.12 -0.61
CA TRP A 54 18.93 -17.19 -1.48
C TRP A 54 19.31 -18.43 -0.67
N TRP A 55 19.94 -18.23 0.46
CA TRP A 55 20.36 -19.33 1.33
C TRP A 55 19.19 -19.95 2.11
N ALA A 56 18.27 -19.14 2.65
CA ALA A 56 17.26 -19.57 3.62
C ALA A 56 15.93 -20.00 2.99
N LEU A 57 15.52 -19.40 1.86
CA LEU A 57 14.21 -19.67 1.26
C LEU A 57 14.19 -20.98 0.46
N ARG A 58 13.04 -21.67 0.51
CA ARG A 58 12.73 -22.84 -0.30
C ARG A 58 11.39 -22.58 -1.00
N ASP A 59 11.24 -23.10 -2.21
CA ASP A 59 10.09 -22.80 -3.06
C ASP A 59 8.80 -23.42 -2.54
N THR A 60 8.86 -24.66 -2.07
CA THR A 60 7.69 -25.39 -1.59
C THR A 60 8.04 -26.24 -0.38
N PRO A 61 7.05 -26.61 0.47
CA PRO A 61 7.27 -27.56 1.57
C PRO A 61 7.81 -28.90 1.09
N GLU A 62 7.35 -29.38 -0.07
CA GLU A 62 7.77 -30.65 -0.66
C GLU A 62 9.25 -30.66 -1.01
N SER A 63 9.83 -29.52 -1.38
CA SER A 63 11.27 -29.37 -1.64
C SER A 63 12.11 -29.60 -0.38
N CYS A 64 11.50 -29.54 0.79
CA CYS A 64 12.11 -29.83 2.09
C CYS A 64 11.73 -31.23 2.62
N GLY A 65 11.05 -32.07 1.83
CA GLY A 65 10.57 -33.38 2.25
C GLY A 65 9.33 -33.32 3.17
N LEU A 66 8.63 -32.18 3.22
CA LEU A 66 7.40 -32.01 3.99
C LEU A 66 6.17 -32.30 3.12
N PRO A 67 5.02 -32.68 3.72
CA PRO A 67 3.78 -32.88 2.98
C PRO A 67 3.30 -31.55 2.37
N SER A 68 2.46 -31.62 1.32
CA SER A 68 1.82 -30.43 0.75
C SER A 68 0.97 -29.70 1.81
N VAL A 69 0.78 -28.40 1.63
CA VAL A 69 -0.07 -27.60 2.55
C VAL A 69 -1.51 -28.14 2.58
N ALA A 70 -2.01 -28.64 1.47
CA ALA A 70 -3.35 -29.24 1.38
C ALA A 70 -3.45 -30.53 2.21
N ASP A 71 -2.46 -31.38 2.11
CA ASP A 71 -2.41 -32.65 2.88
C ASP A 71 -2.23 -32.37 4.38
N TRP A 72 -1.36 -31.43 4.74
CA TRP A 72 -1.13 -31.06 6.14
C TRP A 72 -2.37 -30.45 6.80
N ARG A 73 -3.15 -29.63 6.07
CA ARG A 73 -4.38 -29.03 6.58
C ARG A 73 -5.61 -29.92 6.43
N ASN A 74 -5.50 -31.06 5.76
CA ASN A 74 -6.62 -31.88 5.33
C ASN A 74 -7.72 -31.06 4.61
N ASP A 75 -7.28 -30.05 3.85
CA ASP A 75 -8.15 -29.12 3.13
C ASP A 75 -8.13 -29.41 1.63
N HIS A 76 -8.92 -30.42 1.26
CA HIS A 76 -9.17 -30.77 -0.12
C HIS A 76 -10.42 -30.09 -0.69
N SER A 77 -10.99 -29.10 0.02
CA SER A 77 -12.20 -28.38 -0.37
C SER A 77 -12.04 -27.61 -1.67
N GLY A 78 -10.81 -27.26 -2.07
CA GLY A 78 -10.49 -26.66 -3.36
C GLY A 78 -10.71 -27.58 -4.58
N VAL A 79 -10.97 -28.88 -4.37
CA VAL A 79 -11.15 -29.89 -5.43
C VAL A 79 -12.62 -30.03 -5.86
N LYS A 80 -13.58 -29.42 -5.14
CA LYS A 80 -15.02 -29.59 -5.41
C LYS A 80 -15.58 -28.79 -6.59
N THR A 81 -14.84 -27.88 -7.16
CA THR A 81 -15.18 -27.34 -8.48
C THR A 81 -14.56 -28.29 -9.51
N LYS A 82 -15.37 -28.80 -10.45
CA LYS A 82 -15.01 -29.75 -11.52
C LYS A 82 -13.90 -29.23 -12.48
N GLU A 83 -13.03 -28.36 -12.03
CA GLU A 83 -11.81 -27.97 -12.74
C GLU A 83 -10.78 -29.05 -12.47
N LYS A 84 -10.45 -29.83 -13.47
CA LYS A 84 -9.34 -30.80 -13.46
C LYS A 84 -8.09 -30.05 -13.02
N VAL A 85 -7.58 -30.36 -11.82
CA VAL A 85 -6.29 -29.88 -11.33
C VAL A 85 -5.24 -30.24 -12.39
N GLY A 86 -4.73 -29.25 -13.10
CA GLY A 86 -3.72 -29.45 -14.15
C GLY A 86 -4.09 -28.95 -15.55
N GLU A 87 -5.33 -28.58 -15.85
CA GLU A 87 -5.65 -27.97 -17.14
C GLU A 87 -5.09 -26.54 -17.19
N LYS A 88 -3.98 -26.35 -17.94
CA LYS A 88 -3.41 -25.01 -18.18
C LYS A 88 -4.35 -24.21 -19.07
N VAL A 89 -5.16 -23.35 -18.45
CA VAL A 89 -5.99 -22.39 -19.20
C VAL A 89 -5.03 -21.43 -19.94
N PRO A 90 -5.21 -21.23 -21.25
CA PRO A 90 -4.38 -20.29 -22.00
C PRO A 90 -4.40 -18.89 -21.38
N PHE A 91 -3.27 -18.22 -21.34
CA PHE A 91 -3.16 -16.86 -20.77
C PHE A 91 -4.16 -15.87 -21.39
N LYS A 92 -4.43 -16.01 -22.70
CA LYS A 92 -5.42 -15.19 -23.41
C LYS A 92 -6.83 -15.33 -22.79
N THR A 93 -7.25 -16.54 -22.46
CA THR A 93 -8.55 -16.81 -21.80
C THR A 93 -8.57 -16.24 -20.39
N GLN A 94 -7.48 -16.43 -19.62
CA GLN A 94 -7.37 -15.83 -18.27
C GLN A 94 -7.51 -14.32 -18.31
N LEU A 95 -6.78 -13.65 -19.21
CA LEU A 95 -6.78 -12.20 -19.31
C LEU A 95 -8.10 -11.67 -19.90
N VAL A 96 -8.55 -12.21 -21.03
CA VAL A 96 -9.70 -11.64 -21.77
C VAL A 96 -11.02 -12.04 -21.12
N ASP A 97 -11.23 -13.35 -20.87
CA ASP A 97 -12.55 -13.83 -20.47
C ASP A 97 -12.81 -13.65 -18.97
N TYR A 98 -11.80 -13.83 -18.11
CA TYR A 98 -11.98 -13.71 -16.66
C TYR A 98 -11.66 -12.31 -16.11
N VAL A 99 -10.75 -11.55 -16.73
CA VAL A 99 -10.33 -10.24 -16.23
C VAL A 99 -10.96 -9.11 -17.03
N LEU A 100 -10.67 -8.99 -18.34
CA LEU A 100 -11.08 -7.83 -19.13
C LEU A 100 -12.59 -7.77 -19.40
N LYS A 101 -13.30 -8.89 -19.52
CA LYS A 101 -14.75 -8.93 -19.66
C LYS A 101 -15.50 -8.76 -18.34
N ASN A 102 -14.82 -8.85 -17.20
CA ASN A 102 -15.46 -8.73 -15.89
C ASN A 102 -15.52 -7.27 -15.44
N LYS A 103 -16.70 -6.68 -15.51
CA LYS A 103 -16.96 -5.29 -15.09
C LYS A 103 -16.56 -5.00 -13.63
N TRP A 104 -16.69 -5.98 -12.75
CA TRP A 104 -16.34 -5.81 -11.35
C TRP A 104 -14.83 -5.71 -11.13
N VAL A 105 -14.04 -6.45 -11.91
CA VAL A 105 -12.59 -6.35 -11.89
C VAL A 105 -12.13 -4.96 -12.34
N TRP A 106 -12.76 -4.36 -13.36
CA TRP A 106 -12.51 -2.99 -13.77
C TRP A 106 -12.86 -1.96 -12.69
N MET A 107 -14.00 -2.12 -12.03
CA MET A 107 -14.39 -1.23 -10.93
C MET A 107 -13.42 -1.31 -9.76
N ILE A 108 -12.98 -2.52 -9.41
CA ILE A 108 -11.97 -2.74 -8.36
C ILE A 108 -10.62 -2.16 -8.78
N ALA A 109 -10.22 -2.34 -10.05
CA ALA A 109 -8.98 -1.78 -10.57
C ALA A 109 -8.99 -0.24 -10.51
N LEU A 110 -10.11 0.39 -10.85
CA LEU A 110 -10.26 1.84 -10.76
C LEU A 110 -10.29 2.33 -9.30
N ALA A 111 -11.00 1.62 -8.41
CA ALA A 111 -10.96 1.90 -6.97
C ALA A 111 -9.53 1.81 -6.42
N ASN A 112 -8.79 0.76 -6.83
CA ASN A 112 -7.38 0.59 -6.45
C ASN A 112 -6.50 1.74 -6.94
N ALA A 113 -6.75 2.27 -8.14
CA ALA A 113 -5.99 3.43 -8.64
C ALA A 113 -6.15 4.65 -7.72
N PHE A 114 -7.36 4.96 -7.23
CA PHE A 114 -7.55 6.06 -6.29
C PHE A 114 -6.98 5.78 -4.89
N VAL A 115 -7.06 4.54 -4.41
CA VAL A 115 -6.39 4.15 -3.16
C VAL A 115 -4.88 4.34 -3.29
N TYR A 116 -4.28 3.96 -4.40
CA TYR A 116 -2.86 4.14 -4.70
C TYR A 116 -2.47 5.60 -4.88
N MET A 117 -3.33 6.40 -5.52
CA MET A 117 -3.13 7.85 -5.62
C MET A 117 -2.95 8.49 -4.24
N VAL A 118 -3.82 8.18 -3.28
CA VAL A 118 -3.71 8.72 -1.92
C VAL A 118 -2.49 8.17 -1.19
N ARG A 119 -2.26 6.85 -1.28
CA ARG A 119 -1.11 6.20 -0.66
C ARG A 119 0.22 6.80 -1.10
N TYR A 120 0.44 6.92 -2.40
CA TYR A 120 1.67 7.43 -2.96
C TYR A 120 1.70 8.96 -2.96
N GLY A 121 0.54 9.62 -3.11
CA GLY A 121 0.43 11.07 -2.96
C GLY A 121 0.90 11.56 -1.59
N ILE A 122 0.52 10.85 -0.52
CA ILE A 122 1.04 11.17 0.82
C ILE A 122 2.46 10.63 1.00
N GLY A 123 2.71 9.36 0.64
CA GLY A 123 3.99 8.70 0.90
C GLY A 123 5.17 9.39 0.22
N ASP A 124 5.06 9.71 -1.06
CA ASP A 124 6.15 10.26 -1.86
C ASP A 124 6.31 11.77 -1.66
N TRP A 125 5.21 12.52 -1.50
CA TRP A 125 5.24 13.99 -1.42
C TRP A 125 5.30 14.54 0.01
N CYS A 126 4.97 13.73 1.02
CA CYS A 126 5.02 14.16 2.42
C CYS A 126 6.38 14.76 2.84
N PRO A 127 7.55 14.15 2.54
CA PRO A 127 8.81 14.74 2.94
C PRO A 127 9.06 16.12 2.29
N THR A 128 8.71 16.26 1.03
CA THR A 128 8.87 17.52 0.29
C THR A 128 7.94 18.61 0.84
N TYR A 129 6.66 18.30 1.01
CA TYR A 129 5.68 19.25 1.54
C TYR A 129 6.04 19.74 2.96
N LEU A 130 6.38 18.83 3.86
CA LEU A 130 6.70 19.17 5.25
C LEU A 130 8.00 19.99 5.35
N GLN A 131 8.96 19.75 4.45
CA GLN A 131 10.20 20.48 4.39
C GLN A 131 10.01 21.88 3.77
N GLU A 132 9.31 21.99 2.64
CA GLU A 132 9.05 23.27 1.97
C GLU A 132 8.15 24.19 2.78
N SER A 133 7.19 23.60 3.53
CA SER A 133 6.34 24.35 4.48
C SER A 133 7.07 24.75 5.77
N GLY A 134 8.34 24.38 5.95
CA GLY A 134 9.13 24.69 7.14
C GLY A 134 8.66 24.02 8.43
N ILE A 135 7.81 23.00 8.34
CA ILE A 135 7.23 22.30 9.50
C ILE A 135 8.22 21.29 10.10
N MET A 136 9.01 20.62 9.25
CA MET A 136 10.00 19.61 9.65
C MET A 136 11.30 19.76 8.86
N ASP A 137 12.42 19.39 9.48
CA ASP A 137 13.71 19.26 8.80
C ASP A 137 13.81 17.92 8.04
N LYS A 138 14.90 17.75 7.26
CA LYS A 138 15.13 16.53 6.45
C LYS A 138 15.19 15.25 7.26
N ALA A 139 15.76 15.28 8.46
CA ALA A 139 15.89 14.12 9.32
C ALA A 139 14.53 13.75 9.93
N GLU A 140 13.79 14.75 10.39
CA GLU A 140 12.44 14.60 10.92
C GLU A 140 11.46 14.04 9.88
N CYS A 141 11.54 14.51 8.62
CA CYS A 141 10.72 13.97 7.53
C CYS A 141 10.96 12.47 7.31
N LYS A 142 12.23 12.02 7.36
CA LYS A 142 12.55 10.58 7.23
C LYS A 142 11.98 9.76 8.39
N VAL A 143 12.06 10.28 9.62
CA VAL A 143 11.47 9.64 10.81
C VAL A 143 9.95 9.58 10.69
N ALA A 144 9.30 10.67 10.29
CA ALA A 144 7.86 10.74 10.08
C ALA A 144 7.38 9.73 9.02
N PHE A 145 8.10 9.62 7.90
CA PHE A 145 7.85 8.62 6.86
C PHE A 145 8.01 7.19 7.40
N SER A 146 9.04 6.93 8.20
CA SER A 146 9.24 5.61 8.81
C SER A 146 8.12 5.25 9.77
N ILE A 147 7.70 6.19 10.63
CA ILE A 147 6.56 6.00 11.54
C ILE A 147 5.28 5.69 10.76
N HIS A 148 4.99 6.45 9.69
CA HIS A 148 3.84 6.22 8.82
C HIS A 148 3.81 4.79 8.29
N ASN A 149 4.94 4.26 7.82
CA ASN A 149 5.04 2.91 7.29
C ASN A 149 4.93 1.83 8.39
N TYR A 150 5.61 1.98 9.53
CA TYR A 150 5.53 1.00 10.63
C TYR A 150 4.13 0.89 11.22
N VAL A 151 3.48 2.03 11.42
CA VAL A 151 2.08 2.06 11.87
C VAL A 151 1.17 1.44 10.81
N GLY A 152 1.49 1.60 9.53
CA GLY A 152 0.81 0.96 8.41
C GLY A 152 0.87 -0.57 8.42
N ALA A 153 1.98 -1.14 8.88
CA ALA A 153 2.08 -2.59 9.08
C ALA A 153 1.04 -3.09 10.09
N LEU A 154 0.90 -2.40 11.23
CA LEU A 154 -0.11 -2.70 12.24
C LEU A 154 -1.54 -2.55 11.69
N GLY A 155 -1.77 -1.47 10.92
CA GLY A 155 -3.05 -1.20 10.27
C GLY A 155 -3.46 -2.27 9.27
N THR A 156 -2.51 -2.82 8.50
CA THR A 156 -2.76 -3.91 7.57
C THR A 156 -3.25 -5.17 8.30
N ILE A 157 -2.61 -5.51 9.42
CA ILE A 157 -3.02 -6.67 10.25
C ILE A 157 -4.41 -6.40 10.85
N ALA A 158 -4.62 -5.21 11.42
CA ALA A 158 -5.90 -4.83 12.04
C ALA A 158 -7.05 -4.88 11.02
N CYS A 159 -6.86 -4.34 9.82
CA CYS A 159 -7.86 -4.34 8.75
C CYS A 159 -8.22 -5.77 8.31
N GLY A 160 -7.21 -6.62 8.12
CA GLY A 160 -7.43 -8.04 7.78
C GLY A 160 -8.16 -8.80 8.89
N TRP A 161 -7.80 -8.55 10.16
CA TRP A 161 -8.48 -9.14 11.31
C TRP A 161 -9.93 -8.67 11.44
N ILE A 162 -10.19 -7.37 11.24
CA ILE A 162 -11.54 -6.79 11.23
C ILE A 162 -12.39 -7.42 10.13
N SER A 163 -11.84 -7.56 8.91
CA SER A 163 -12.51 -8.23 7.80
C SER A 163 -12.93 -9.65 8.17
N ALA A 164 -12.01 -10.43 8.73
CA ALA A 164 -12.27 -11.83 9.10
C ALA A 164 -13.29 -11.95 10.23
N LYS A 165 -13.14 -11.15 11.31
CA LYS A 165 -13.94 -11.31 12.54
C LYS A 165 -15.33 -10.69 12.42
N PHE A 166 -15.44 -9.48 11.89
CA PHE A 166 -16.70 -8.71 11.88
C PHE A 166 -17.45 -8.78 10.55
N PHE A 167 -16.75 -8.99 9.45
CA PHE A 167 -17.34 -8.98 8.11
C PHE A 167 -17.32 -10.35 7.42
N LYS A 168 -17.00 -11.43 8.15
CA LYS A 168 -16.98 -12.81 7.61
C LYS A 168 -16.08 -12.97 6.38
N GLY A 169 -14.96 -12.23 6.35
CA GLY A 169 -14.00 -12.25 5.24
C GLY A 169 -14.37 -11.36 4.04
N LYS A 170 -15.46 -10.59 4.09
CA LYS A 170 -15.77 -9.58 3.08
C LYS A 170 -14.74 -8.46 3.10
N CYS A 171 -14.31 -8.03 1.92
CA CYS A 171 -13.23 -7.06 1.77
C CYS A 171 -13.74 -5.62 1.66
N ALA A 172 -14.87 -5.39 0.98
CA ALA A 172 -15.37 -4.04 0.70
C ALA A 172 -15.78 -3.24 1.94
N PRO A 173 -16.54 -3.76 2.93
CA PRO A 173 -16.94 -2.96 4.08
C PRO A 173 -15.76 -2.43 4.92
N PRO A 174 -14.76 -3.23 5.35
CA PRO A 174 -13.62 -2.69 6.08
C PRO A 174 -12.78 -1.74 5.22
N THR A 175 -12.65 -1.98 3.91
CA THR A 175 -11.99 -1.05 2.99
C THR A 175 -12.64 0.33 3.02
N ILE A 176 -13.97 0.41 2.98
CA ILE A 176 -14.71 1.68 3.03
C ILE A 176 -14.47 2.40 4.35
N ILE A 177 -14.59 1.69 5.49
CA ILE A 177 -14.37 2.28 6.82
C ILE A 177 -12.95 2.87 6.92
N PHE A 178 -11.95 2.11 6.51
CA PHE A 178 -10.57 2.57 6.55
C PHE A 178 -10.31 3.72 5.57
N MET A 179 -10.92 3.73 4.38
CA MET A 179 -10.81 4.85 3.44
C MET A 179 -11.48 6.14 3.95
N VAL A 180 -12.57 6.04 4.70
CA VAL A 180 -13.17 7.20 5.40
C VAL A 180 -12.19 7.77 6.43
N LEU A 181 -11.55 6.92 7.23
CA LEU A 181 -10.54 7.36 8.19
C LEU A 181 -9.30 7.95 7.49
N VAL A 182 -8.88 7.39 6.35
CA VAL A 182 -7.82 7.97 5.51
C VAL A 182 -8.22 9.37 5.06
N THR A 183 -9.46 9.57 4.60
CA THR A 183 -9.94 10.88 4.15
C THR A 183 -9.91 11.90 5.30
N ILE A 184 -10.33 11.51 6.51
CA ILE A 184 -10.23 12.35 7.71
C ILE A 184 -8.76 12.68 7.99
N GLY A 185 -7.87 11.69 7.96
CA GLY A 185 -6.43 11.90 8.13
C GLY A 185 -5.84 12.86 7.10
N THR A 186 -6.25 12.73 5.82
CA THR A 186 -5.80 13.61 4.73
C THR A 186 -6.33 15.04 4.91
N LEU A 187 -7.55 15.22 5.44
CA LEU A 187 -8.09 16.53 5.82
C LEU A 187 -7.28 17.16 6.97
N ILE A 188 -6.95 16.40 8.01
CA ILE A 188 -6.08 16.86 9.10
C ILE A 188 -4.72 17.27 8.55
N TYR A 189 -4.15 16.45 7.65
CA TYR A 189 -2.87 16.72 7.01
C TYR A 189 -2.88 18.01 6.18
N TRP A 190 -3.94 18.23 5.42
CA TRP A 190 -4.12 19.46 4.64
C TRP A 190 -4.29 20.70 5.54
N GLN A 191 -5.12 20.58 6.58
CA GLN A 191 -5.50 21.71 7.45
C GLN A 191 -4.61 21.88 8.69
N MET A 192 -3.45 21.20 8.76
CA MET A 192 -2.57 21.26 9.93
C MET A 192 -2.09 22.68 10.31
N PRO A 193 -1.85 23.64 9.37
CA PRO A 193 -1.51 25.00 9.76
C PRO A 193 -2.68 25.70 10.48
N MET A 194 -3.89 25.59 9.94
CA MET A 194 -5.11 26.16 10.54
C MET A 194 -5.42 25.50 11.89
N LEU A 195 -5.24 24.18 12.01
CA LEU A 195 -5.43 23.46 13.27
C LEU A 195 -4.40 23.90 14.33
N ALA A 196 -3.17 24.21 13.93
CA ALA A 196 -2.15 24.71 14.83
C ALA A 196 -2.52 26.09 15.38
N GLU A 197 -3.02 27.00 14.55
CA GLU A 197 -3.49 28.32 14.97
C GLU A 197 -4.71 28.22 15.91
N LEU A 198 -5.67 27.36 15.58
CA LEU A 198 -6.91 27.20 16.34
C LEU A 198 -6.67 26.56 17.73
N THR A 199 -5.77 25.59 17.82
CA THR A 199 -5.57 24.78 19.03
C THR A 199 -4.38 25.22 19.88
N GLY A 200 -3.48 26.03 19.32
CA GLY A 200 -2.19 26.38 19.96
C GLY A 200 -1.18 25.22 19.96
N ILE A 201 -1.51 24.09 19.34
CA ILE A 201 -0.62 22.92 19.23
C ILE A 201 0.24 23.06 17.98
N ALA A 202 1.55 22.81 18.09
CA ALA A 202 2.47 22.94 16.95
C ALA A 202 2.01 22.14 15.72
N ALA A 203 2.11 22.72 14.51
CA ALA A 203 1.75 22.08 13.23
C ALA A 203 2.44 20.75 13.03
N LYS A 204 3.68 20.59 13.52
CA LYS A 204 4.44 19.34 13.53
C LYS A 204 3.72 18.21 14.27
N THR A 205 3.05 18.49 15.37
CA THR A 205 2.26 17.48 16.11
C THR A 205 1.09 17.01 15.27
N TRP A 206 0.38 17.93 14.62
CA TRP A 206 -0.72 17.62 13.72
C TRP A 206 -0.25 16.82 12.50
N ALA A 207 0.95 17.10 11.98
CA ALA A 207 1.56 16.32 10.90
C ALA A 207 1.79 14.85 11.33
N TYR A 208 2.37 14.61 12.52
CA TYR A 208 2.52 13.25 13.05
C TYR A 208 1.18 12.55 13.25
N VAL A 209 0.18 13.23 13.83
CA VAL A 209 -1.16 12.66 14.04
C VAL A 209 -1.77 12.25 12.69
N ALA A 210 -1.74 13.12 11.69
CA ALA A 210 -2.26 12.84 10.37
C ALA A 210 -1.54 11.65 9.71
N LEU A 211 -0.21 11.64 9.74
CA LEU A 211 0.60 10.55 9.15
C LEU A 211 0.39 9.21 9.84
N ILE A 212 0.18 9.20 11.16
CA ILE A 212 -0.16 8.00 11.92
C ILE A 212 -1.55 7.48 11.51
N VAL A 213 -2.55 8.35 11.44
CA VAL A 213 -3.91 7.97 11.04
C VAL A 213 -3.93 7.46 9.60
N ILE A 214 -3.33 8.19 8.67
CA ILE A 214 -3.26 7.79 7.26
C ILE A 214 -2.48 6.48 7.12
N GLY A 215 -1.30 6.39 7.74
CA GLY A 215 -0.46 5.18 7.70
C GLY A 215 -1.20 3.96 8.21
N PHE A 216 -1.83 4.06 9.38
CA PHE A 216 -2.61 2.95 9.94
C PHE A 216 -3.75 2.51 9.03
N CYS A 217 -4.41 3.45 8.35
CA CYS A 217 -5.63 3.16 7.62
C CYS A 217 -5.43 2.86 6.13
N ILE A 218 -4.34 3.29 5.46
CA ILE A 218 -4.24 3.19 4.00
C ILE A 218 -3.81 1.81 3.50
N TYR A 219 -2.94 1.10 4.23
CA TYR A 219 -2.37 -0.17 3.75
C TYR A 219 -3.35 -1.35 3.82
N GLY A 220 -4.35 -1.29 4.72
CA GLY A 220 -5.45 -2.24 4.77
C GLY A 220 -6.27 -2.28 3.48
N PRO A 221 -6.83 -1.16 3.03
CA PRO A 221 -7.49 -1.02 1.73
C PRO A 221 -6.68 -1.54 0.55
N VAL A 222 -5.38 -1.20 0.48
CA VAL A 222 -4.47 -1.70 -0.58
C VAL A 222 -4.47 -3.22 -0.66
N ALA A 223 -4.39 -3.89 0.49
CA ALA A 223 -4.41 -5.36 0.54
C ALA A 223 -5.80 -5.94 0.22
N LEU A 224 -6.86 -5.38 0.82
CA LEU A 224 -8.22 -5.93 0.70
C LEU A 224 -8.82 -5.73 -0.70
N VAL A 225 -8.55 -4.62 -1.39
CA VAL A 225 -9.00 -4.39 -2.76
C VAL A 225 -8.41 -5.44 -3.72
N THR A 226 -7.13 -5.78 -3.54
CA THR A 226 -6.52 -6.85 -4.34
C THR A 226 -7.15 -8.21 -4.03
N ILE A 227 -7.36 -8.55 -2.74
CA ILE A 227 -8.02 -9.81 -2.34
C ILE A 227 -9.45 -9.88 -2.90
N GLN A 228 -10.19 -8.77 -2.91
CA GLN A 228 -11.54 -8.71 -3.48
C GLN A 228 -11.54 -9.08 -4.97
N ALA A 229 -10.56 -8.61 -5.75
CA ALA A 229 -10.43 -8.97 -7.16
C ALA A 229 -10.12 -10.47 -7.35
N LEU A 230 -9.27 -11.04 -6.48
CA LEU A 230 -8.97 -12.48 -6.52
C LEU A 230 -10.21 -13.35 -6.29
N ASN A 231 -11.13 -12.89 -5.45
CA ASN A 231 -12.38 -13.62 -5.15
C ASN A 231 -13.40 -13.60 -6.29
N LEU A 232 -13.20 -12.74 -7.32
CA LEU A 232 -14.12 -12.60 -8.47
C LEU A 232 -13.72 -13.43 -9.69
N VAL A 233 -12.57 -14.10 -9.63
CA VAL A 233 -12.04 -14.88 -10.75
C VAL A 233 -11.70 -16.30 -10.30
N PRO A 234 -11.68 -17.28 -11.22
CA PRO A 234 -11.21 -18.63 -10.93
C PRO A 234 -9.76 -18.64 -10.40
N LYS A 235 -9.40 -19.65 -9.58
CA LYS A 235 -8.07 -19.78 -8.98
C LYS A 235 -6.92 -19.72 -10.01
N ASN A 236 -7.12 -20.30 -11.19
CA ASN A 236 -6.15 -20.31 -12.28
C ASN A 236 -5.95 -18.93 -12.95
N ALA A 237 -6.89 -17.98 -12.78
CA ALA A 237 -6.80 -16.60 -13.27
C ALA A 237 -6.46 -15.59 -12.15
N ALA A 238 -6.32 -16.03 -10.90
CA ALA A 238 -6.10 -15.17 -9.75
C ALA A 238 -4.84 -14.30 -9.90
N GLY A 239 -3.72 -14.89 -10.34
CA GLY A 239 -2.48 -14.15 -10.58
C GLY A 239 -2.63 -13.06 -11.66
N THR A 240 -3.37 -13.36 -12.74
CA THR A 240 -3.64 -12.40 -13.82
C THR A 240 -4.53 -11.24 -13.34
N ALA A 241 -5.55 -11.52 -12.51
CA ALA A 241 -6.40 -10.49 -11.92
C ALA A 241 -5.62 -9.61 -10.92
N ALA A 242 -4.80 -10.21 -10.06
CA ALA A 242 -3.94 -9.46 -9.15
C ALA A 242 -2.96 -8.55 -9.91
N GLY A 243 -2.34 -9.07 -10.98
CA GLY A 243 -1.45 -8.31 -11.84
C GLY A 243 -2.16 -7.13 -12.52
N PHE A 244 -3.36 -7.33 -13.04
CA PHE A 244 -4.16 -6.27 -13.68
C PHE A 244 -4.55 -5.16 -12.68
N VAL A 245 -5.04 -5.53 -11.49
CA VAL A 245 -5.39 -4.56 -10.43
C VAL A 245 -4.13 -3.86 -9.90
N GLY A 246 -3.02 -4.58 -9.74
CA GLY A 246 -1.73 -4.00 -9.39
C GLY A 246 -1.23 -3.01 -10.43
N LEU A 247 -1.31 -3.38 -11.73
CA LEU A 247 -0.94 -2.50 -12.84
C LEU A 247 -1.75 -1.20 -12.83
N SER A 248 -3.07 -1.26 -12.60
CA SER A 248 -3.90 -0.06 -12.48
C SER A 248 -3.49 0.83 -11.31
N GLY A 249 -3.15 0.23 -10.16
CA GLY A 249 -2.65 0.94 -9.00
C GLY A 249 -1.35 1.69 -9.29
N TYR A 250 -0.35 1.02 -9.86
CA TYR A 250 0.94 1.64 -10.15
C TYR A 250 0.92 2.57 -11.35
N LEU A 251 0.30 2.17 -12.47
CA LEU A 251 0.33 2.98 -13.69
C LEU A 251 -0.61 4.19 -13.58
N ILE A 252 -1.84 3.97 -13.14
CA ILE A 252 -2.83 5.04 -13.05
C ILE A 252 -2.71 5.74 -11.70
N GLY A 253 -2.74 5.02 -10.58
CA GLY A 253 -2.77 5.60 -9.25
C GLY A 253 -1.47 6.29 -8.86
N ASP A 254 -0.35 5.59 -8.92
CA ASP A 254 0.96 6.14 -8.56
C ASP A 254 1.51 7.06 -9.66
N SER A 255 1.73 6.52 -10.88
CA SER A 255 2.47 7.28 -11.91
C SER A 255 1.65 8.43 -12.48
N LEU A 256 0.40 8.19 -12.88
CA LEU A 256 -0.42 9.24 -13.52
C LEU A 256 -1.02 10.19 -12.47
N LEU A 257 -1.78 9.66 -11.51
CA LEU A 257 -2.54 10.51 -10.59
C LEU A 257 -1.64 11.14 -9.52
N SER A 258 -0.74 10.36 -8.88
CA SER A 258 0.12 10.89 -7.81
C SER A 258 1.29 11.71 -8.37
N LYS A 259 2.12 11.14 -9.26
CA LYS A 259 3.35 11.83 -9.69
C LYS A 259 3.11 12.92 -10.72
N ILE A 260 2.29 12.66 -11.75
CA ILE A 260 2.06 13.63 -12.81
C ILE A 260 1.02 14.68 -12.41
N ILE A 261 -0.16 14.26 -11.93
CA ILE A 261 -1.25 15.20 -11.63
C ILE A 261 -0.99 15.90 -10.29
N VAL A 262 -0.87 15.17 -9.18
CA VAL A 262 -0.66 15.78 -7.86
C VAL A 262 0.69 16.50 -7.83
N GLY A 263 1.77 15.91 -8.34
CA GLY A 263 3.08 16.54 -8.41
C GLY A 263 3.08 17.82 -9.24
N GLY A 264 2.52 17.78 -10.46
CA GLY A 264 2.42 18.98 -11.31
C GLY A 264 1.52 20.09 -10.74
N ILE A 265 0.55 19.75 -9.85
CA ILE A 265 -0.23 20.73 -9.11
C ILE A 265 0.58 21.24 -7.90
N ALA A 266 1.33 20.39 -7.22
CA ALA A 266 2.16 20.74 -6.07
C ALA A 266 3.23 21.79 -6.42
N ASP A 267 3.81 21.70 -7.61
CA ASP A 267 4.74 22.72 -8.14
C ASP A 267 4.16 24.15 -8.16
N LYS A 268 2.83 24.27 -8.17
CA LYS A 268 2.11 25.55 -8.19
C LYS A 268 1.48 25.90 -6.85
N SER A 269 0.91 24.91 -6.16
CA SER A 269 0.19 25.11 -4.91
C SER A 269 0.01 23.79 -4.16
N TRP A 270 0.59 23.68 -2.98
CA TRP A 270 0.38 22.55 -2.05
C TRP A 270 -1.08 22.43 -1.58
N ASP A 271 -1.79 23.56 -1.46
CA ASP A 271 -3.22 23.56 -1.10
C ASP A 271 -4.06 22.82 -2.13
N MET A 272 -3.83 23.11 -3.42
CA MET A 272 -4.55 22.44 -4.51
C MET A 272 -4.14 20.97 -4.65
N ALA A 273 -2.88 20.65 -4.38
CA ALA A 273 -2.40 19.26 -4.39
C ALA A 273 -3.08 18.44 -3.27
N ASN A 274 -3.13 18.98 -2.04
CA ASN A 274 -3.79 18.35 -0.92
C ASN A 274 -5.31 18.20 -1.15
N LEU A 275 -5.97 19.23 -1.69
CA LEU A 275 -7.39 19.14 -2.08
C LEU A 275 -7.61 18.04 -3.12
N THR A 276 -6.73 17.91 -4.10
CA THR A 276 -6.81 16.87 -5.12
C THR A 276 -6.70 15.48 -4.51
N MET A 277 -5.86 15.28 -3.48
CA MET A 277 -5.77 14.02 -2.75
C MET A 277 -7.05 13.72 -1.96
N VAL A 278 -7.68 14.72 -1.34
CA VAL A 278 -8.97 14.55 -0.63
C VAL A 278 -10.08 14.16 -1.62
N ILE A 279 -10.15 14.80 -2.78
CA ILE A 279 -11.10 14.44 -3.84
C ILE A 279 -10.84 13.00 -4.32
N GLY A 280 -9.58 12.64 -4.53
CA GLY A 280 -9.19 11.27 -4.89
C GLY A 280 -9.62 10.23 -3.85
N ALA A 281 -9.44 10.54 -2.56
CA ALA A 281 -9.90 9.67 -1.48
C ALA A 281 -11.44 9.49 -1.49
N ALA A 282 -12.20 10.57 -1.70
CA ALA A 282 -13.65 10.53 -1.80
C ALA A 282 -14.13 9.70 -3.01
N LEU A 283 -13.49 9.86 -4.17
CA LEU A 283 -13.76 9.03 -5.36
C LEU A 283 -13.41 7.55 -5.11
N GLY A 284 -12.31 7.27 -4.42
CA GLY A 284 -11.95 5.94 -3.98
C GLY A 284 -13.04 5.30 -3.10
N ILE A 285 -13.57 6.04 -2.12
CA ILE A 285 -14.69 5.58 -1.28
C ILE A 285 -15.91 5.28 -2.14
N LEU A 286 -16.31 6.19 -3.03
CA LEU A 286 -17.49 6.01 -3.90
C LEU A 286 -17.36 4.71 -4.72
N LEU A 287 -16.22 4.47 -5.33
CA LEU A 287 -15.96 3.26 -6.10
C LEU A 287 -15.97 2.02 -5.20
N CYS A 288 -15.36 2.06 -4.02
CA CYS A 288 -15.41 0.96 -3.05
C CYS A 288 -16.85 0.65 -2.60
N VAL A 289 -17.72 1.66 -2.42
CA VAL A 289 -19.14 1.47 -2.12
C VAL A 289 -19.86 0.76 -3.29
N MET A 290 -19.55 1.14 -4.52
CA MET A 290 -20.13 0.46 -5.71
C MET A 290 -19.70 -1.01 -5.77
N THR A 291 -18.48 -1.35 -5.34
CA THR A 291 -17.99 -2.73 -5.32
C THR A 291 -18.64 -3.61 -4.23
N LEU A 292 -19.39 -3.05 -3.27
CA LEU A 292 -20.17 -3.84 -2.30
C LEU A 292 -21.15 -4.82 -2.99
N ARG A 293 -21.62 -4.47 -4.17
CA ARG A 293 -22.53 -5.34 -4.95
C ARG A 293 -21.83 -6.57 -5.50
N SER A 294 -20.51 -6.50 -5.74
CA SER A 294 -19.75 -7.63 -6.25
C SER A 294 -19.59 -8.77 -5.21
N GLU A 295 -19.69 -8.46 -3.91
CA GLU A 295 -19.60 -9.44 -2.82
C GLU A 295 -20.94 -10.08 -2.47
N LYS A 296 -22.04 -9.63 -3.13
CA LYS A 296 -23.38 -10.19 -3.01
C LYS A 296 -23.77 -11.08 -4.20
N ALA A 297 -23.03 -10.96 -5.29
CA ALA A 297 -23.20 -11.72 -6.52
C ALA A 297 -22.36 -13.00 -6.50
#